data_90ae7cbfddc23ae28b488843897ce880
#
_entry.id   90ae7cbfddc23ae28b488843897ce880
#
_cell.length_a   1.000
_cell.length_b   1.000
_cell.length_c   1.000
_cell.angle_alpha   90.00
_cell.angle_beta   90.00
_cell.angle_gamma   90.00
#
_symmetry.space_group_name_H-M   'P 1'
#
loop_
_entity.id
_entity.type
_entity.pdbx_description
1 polymer ?
#
loop_
_entity_poly.entity_id
_entity_poly.type
_entity_poly.pdbx_seq_one_letter_code
_entity_poly.pdbx_strand_id
1 'polypeptide(L)'
;MKSADEDLEDYIARLPPNEGFTQGFHAWGRNYRWFALLTIVAGNVAAMLAGTIINVAIPDIMGAFGISQADAQWLSTANLAAATVAMLASSWMVRVLGLRETVNISMFLLLAGSLLGGLATNTDVMIVSRVMQGITAGVLTPLSTMIIFQLFLPGRQGVAIGITSVGAILAPAIGPAIGGLLIDTFNWRYVFYLGIPFSLITLGASVVFLPARRALATRAPFDWNGMIVLSVALVALLVGLSNGEKEGWGSDYILGCFAVALVSGAGFVWWQLRAEHPLLDLGLFANRNFTIMAINSFVFGAGLFASTYLVPLFLQLVQHLSATQSGALMIPPGIAMVLIFPYAGRAAELIDHRLLISGGIGFFAVSFWLMSGADANTGFWTLAWWLVLSRIGLGFVMPALQLGALSHIEISRLSQASAAFNFVRQLGGAFGVNLMSVVLERRNSFHADYLLSTQTYASSETLSVLGLLRGMSHTLGFVGTEQWHAARAFLQGMVQQQALAAAFRDSFVILAIAFLLTLIPTLALKPRKAVQAT
;
A
#
# COMPACT_ATOMS: atom_id res chain seq x y z
N MET A 1 -2.98 -10.71 45.18
CA MET A 1 -3.32 -9.36 44.70
C MET A 1 -2.15 -8.38 44.78
N LYS A 2 -1.43 -8.22 45.92
CA LYS A 2 -0.28 -7.28 46.03
C LYS A 2 0.82 -7.47 44.97
N SER A 3 1.18 -8.70 44.60
CA SER A 3 2.24 -8.95 43.63
C SER A 3 1.86 -8.57 42.18
N ALA A 4 0.59 -8.54 41.82
CA ALA A 4 0.14 -8.17 40.47
C ALA A 4 0.07 -6.65 40.28
N ASP A 5 -0.22 -5.91 41.39
CA ASP A 5 -0.24 -4.44 41.35
C ASP A 5 1.18 -3.86 41.39
N GLU A 6 2.11 -4.45 42.19
CA GLU A 6 3.53 -4.08 42.16
C GLU A 6 4.15 -4.33 40.79
N ASP A 7 3.78 -5.42 40.10
CA ASP A 7 4.23 -5.76 38.75
C ASP A 7 3.62 -4.80 37.69
N LEU A 8 2.45 -4.23 37.93
CA LEU A 8 1.82 -3.22 37.08
C LEU A 8 2.50 -1.85 37.22
N GLU A 9 2.77 -1.41 38.46
CA GLU A 9 3.48 -0.14 38.72
C GLU A 9 4.91 -0.14 38.12
N ASP A 10 5.66 -1.23 38.28
CA ASP A 10 6.96 -1.40 37.66
C ASP A 10 6.86 -1.38 36.13
N TYR A 11 5.81 -1.96 35.56
CA TYR A 11 5.55 -1.89 34.13
C TYR A 11 5.29 -0.46 33.68
N ILE A 12 4.43 0.30 34.38
CA ILE A 12 4.10 1.69 34.06
C ILE A 12 5.33 2.58 34.19
N ALA A 13 6.13 2.40 35.24
CA ALA A 13 7.35 3.19 35.48
C ALA A 13 8.40 3.05 34.37
N ARG A 14 8.42 1.93 33.63
CA ARG A 14 9.29 1.68 32.49
C ARG A 14 8.77 2.24 31.16
N LEU A 15 7.51 2.68 31.13
CA LEU A 15 6.93 3.30 29.95
C LEU A 15 7.26 4.79 29.88
N PRO A 16 7.17 5.39 28.69
CA PRO A 16 7.25 6.84 28.54
C PRO A 16 6.19 7.51 29.43
N PRO A 17 6.55 8.56 30.18
CA PRO A 17 5.62 9.23 31.07
C PRO A 17 4.45 9.85 30.29
N ASN A 18 3.25 9.33 30.52
CA ASN A 18 2.00 9.83 29.95
C ASN A 18 0.85 9.53 30.91
N GLU A 19 0.42 10.54 31.65
CA GLU A 19 -0.61 10.40 32.68
C GLU A 19 -1.93 9.82 32.14
N GLY A 20 -2.30 10.13 30.89
CA GLY A 20 -3.52 9.59 30.28
C GLY A 20 -3.46 8.07 30.08
N PHE A 21 -2.30 7.54 29.70
CA PHE A 21 -2.10 6.10 29.63
C PHE A 21 -1.99 5.46 31.00
N THR A 22 -1.34 6.11 31.96
CA THR A 22 -1.26 5.65 33.35
C THR A 22 -2.65 5.41 33.92
N GLN A 23 -3.59 6.34 33.75
CA GLN A 23 -4.98 6.16 34.18
C GLN A 23 -5.66 4.96 33.52
N GLY A 24 -5.40 4.75 32.23
CA GLY A 24 -5.92 3.57 31.52
C GLY A 24 -5.36 2.26 32.06
N PHE A 25 -4.08 2.19 32.42
CA PHE A 25 -3.47 1.03 33.04
C PHE A 25 -4.05 0.75 34.44
N HIS A 26 -4.31 1.78 35.25
CA HIS A 26 -4.97 1.62 36.56
C HIS A 26 -6.41 1.11 36.40
N ALA A 27 -7.15 1.54 35.38
CA ALA A 27 -8.52 1.13 35.15
C ALA A 27 -8.65 -0.30 34.57
N TRP A 28 -7.75 -0.69 33.66
CA TRP A 28 -7.89 -1.90 32.83
C TRP A 28 -6.73 -2.89 32.97
N GLY A 29 -5.77 -2.62 33.86
CA GLY A 29 -4.58 -3.45 34.08
C GLY A 29 -3.68 -3.54 32.84
N ARG A 30 -2.82 -4.55 32.79
CA ARG A 30 -1.86 -4.78 31.69
C ARG A 30 -2.51 -4.99 30.31
N ASN A 31 -3.79 -5.36 30.26
CA ASN A 31 -4.51 -5.58 29.00
C ASN A 31 -4.90 -4.26 28.32
N TYR A 32 -4.87 -3.14 29.04
CA TYR A 32 -5.15 -1.81 28.48
C TYR A 32 -4.36 -1.52 27.20
N ARG A 33 -3.08 -1.89 27.14
CA ARG A 33 -2.23 -1.71 25.95
C ARG A 33 -2.84 -2.32 24.69
N TRP A 34 -3.49 -3.50 24.83
CA TRP A 34 -4.13 -4.17 23.71
C TRP A 34 -5.46 -3.50 23.33
N PHE A 35 -6.24 -3.07 24.30
CA PHE A 35 -7.50 -2.37 24.03
C PHE A 35 -7.26 -1.04 23.31
N ALA A 36 -6.31 -0.24 23.77
CA ALA A 36 -5.95 1.01 23.12
C ALA A 36 -5.36 0.79 21.72
N LEU A 37 -4.47 -0.20 21.56
CA LEU A 37 -3.88 -0.55 20.27
C LEU A 37 -4.95 -1.05 19.29
N LEU A 38 -5.78 -2.00 19.70
CA LEU A 38 -6.82 -2.59 18.84
C LEU A 38 -7.88 -1.56 18.42
N THR A 39 -8.16 -0.56 19.25
CA THR A 39 -9.05 0.56 18.88
C THR A 39 -8.52 1.30 17.65
N ILE A 40 -7.23 1.68 17.64
CA ILE A 40 -6.64 2.40 16.52
C ILE A 40 -6.49 1.47 15.30
N VAL A 41 -6.11 0.22 15.53
CA VAL A 41 -5.96 -0.79 14.46
C VAL A 41 -7.30 -1.07 13.79
N ALA A 42 -8.38 -1.18 14.53
CA ALA A 42 -9.72 -1.37 13.96
C ALA A 42 -10.12 -0.21 13.03
N GLY A 43 -9.87 1.03 13.46
CA GLY A 43 -10.09 2.21 12.62
C GLY A 43 -9.19 2.21 11.37
N ASN A 44 -7.92 1.84 11.52
CA ASN A 44 -6.98 1.77 10.39
C ASN A 44 -7.39 0.68 9.38
N VAL A 45 -7.81 -0.49 9.87
CA VAL A 45 -8.33 -1.59 9.02
C VAL A 45 -9.58 -1.13 8.27
N ALA A 46 -10.50 -0.44 8.94
CA ALA A 46 -11.70 0.12 8.30
C ALA A 46 -11.36 1.09 7.17
N ALA A 47 -10.41 2.00 7.42
CA ALA A 47 -9.97 2.97 6.42
C ALA A 47 -9.24 2.31 5.23
N MET A 48 -8.39 1.31 5.50
CA MET A 48 -7.71 0.54 4.45
C MET A 48 -8.69 -0.30 3.63
N LEU A 49 -9.67 -0.93 4.28
CA LEU A 49 -10.72 -1.67 3.61
C LEU A 49 -11.54 -0.76 2.68
N ALA A 50 -11.98 0.40 3.18
CA ALA A 50 -12.64 1.41 2.37
C ALA A 50 -11.76 1.86 1.19
N GLY A 51 -10.44 1.94 1.39
CA GLY A 51 -9.47 2.30 0.34
C GLY A 51 -9.40 1.30 -0.82
N THR A 52 -9.50 0.02 -0.54
CA THR A 52 -9.24 -1.07 -1.51
C THR A 52 -10.49 -1.68 -2.13
N ILE A 53 -11.59 -1.73 -1.37
CA ILE A 53 -12.85 -2.37 -1.80
C ILE A 53 -13.46 -1.70 -3.05
N ILE A 54 -13.23 -0.40 -3.23
CA ILE A 54 -13.76 0.37 -4.36
C ILE A 54 -13.28 -0.16 -5.72
N ASN A 55 -12.09 -0.75 -5.78
CA ASN A 55 -11.51 -1.20 -7.04
C ASN A 55 -12.38 -2.26 -7.74
N VAL A 56 -13.16 -3.02 -6.97
CA VAL A 56 -14.11 -4.00 -7.51
C VAL A 56 -15.37 -3.31 -8.05
N ALA A 57 -15.76 -2.16 -7.49
CA ALA A 57 -16.94 -1.40 -7.87
C ALA A 57 -16.71 -0.46 -9.07
N ILE A 58 -15.47 -0.26 -9.50
CA ILE A 58 -15.14 0.67 -10.60
C ILE A 58 -15.96 0.41 -11.87
N PRO A 59 -16.10 -0.83 -12.39
CA PRO A 59 -16.88 -1.08 -13.59
C PRO A 59 -18.36 -0.69 -13.44
N ASP A 60 -18.97 -0.99 -12.28
CA ASP A 60 -20.37 -0.64 -12.00
C ASP A 60 -20.57 0.87 -11.88
N ILE A 61 -19.59 1.57 -11.27
CA ILE A 61 -19.58 3.03 -11.15
C ILE A 61 -19.45 3.67 -12.54
N MET A 62 -18.56 3.15 -13.39
CA MET A 62 -18.41 3.61 -14.78
C MET A 62 -19.74 3.48 -15.54
N GLY A 63 -20.41 2.35 -15.42
CA GLY A 63 -21.73 2.13 -16.01
C GLY A 63 -22.81 3.06 -15.45
N ALA A 64 -22.83 3.26 -14.13
CA ALA A 64 -23.84 4.07 -13.45
C ALA A 64 -23.73 5.57 -13.76
N PHE A 65 -22.53 6.10 -13.95
CA PHE A 65 -22.30 7.53 -14.21
C PHE A 65 -21.92 7.83 -15.67
N GLY A 66 -21.73 6.82 -16.51
CA GLY A 66 -21.31 7.01 -17.90
C GLY A 66 -19.92 7.63 -18.05
N ILE A 67 -19.00 7.34 -17.10
CA ILE A 67 -17.65 7.91 -17.06
C ILE A 67 -16.62 6.97 -17.68
N SER A 68 -15.53 7.54 -18.18
CA SER A 68 -14.42 6.78 -18.72
C SER A 68 -13.62 6.06 -17.63
N GLN A 69 -12.81 5.07 -18.03
CA GLN A 69 -11.88 4.41 -17.11
C GLN A 69 -10.87 5.39 -16.50
N ALA A 70 -10.43 6.39 -17.25
CA ALA A 70 -9.52 7.42 -16.77
C ALA A 70 -10.15 8.27 -15.65
N ASP A 71 -11.43 8.64 -15.80
CA ASP A 71 -12.15 9.39 -14.77
C ASP A 71 -12.38 8.54 -13.52
N ALA A 72 -12.72 7.26 -13.69
CA ALA A 72 -12.91 6.32 -12.59
C ALA A 72 -11.61 6.04 -11.81
N GLN A 73 -10.46 6.09 -12.46
CA GLN A 73 -9.15 5.93 -11.82
C GLN A 73 -8.88 7.02 -10.78
N TRP A 74 -9.46 8.24 -10.95
CA TRP A 74 -9.37 9.31 -9.96
C TRP A 74 -9.94 8.93 -8.60
N LEU A 75 -10.88 8.00 -8.52
CA LEU A 75 -11.43 7.51 -7.25
C LEU A 75 -10.35 6.84 -6.39
N SER A 76 -9.44 6.11 -6.99
CA SER A 76 -8.31 5.48 -6.30
C SER A 76 -7.16 6.46 -6.08
N THR A 77 -6.83 7.28 -7.09
CA THR A 77 -5.73 8.25 -7.04
C THR A 77 -5.98 9.33 -5.99
N ALA A 78 -7.19 9.88 -5.91
CA ALA A 78 -7.55 10.88 -4.92
C ALA A 78 -7.44 10.35 -3.47
N ASN A 79 -7.89 9.12 -3.25
CA ASN A 79 -7.74 8.47 -1.94
C ASN A 79 -6.26 8.29 -1.56
N LEU A 80 -5.44 7.79 -2.49
CA LEU A 80 -4.01 7.56 -2.26
C LEU A 80 -3.24 8.87 -2.02
N ALA A 81 -3.51 9.90 -2.81
CA ALA A 81 -2.90 11.23 -2.65
C ALA A 81 -3.26 11.84 -1.29
N ALA A 82 -4.56 11.83 -0.95
CA ALA A 82 -5.04 12.35 0.33
C ALA A 82 -4.44 11.58 1.52
N ALA A 83 -4.34 10.25 1.44
CA ALA A 83 -3.72 9.44 2.48
C ALA A 83 -2.24 9.79 2.65
N THR A 84 -1.50 9.91 1.55
CA THR A 84 -0.06 10.22 1.59
C THR A 84 0.22 11.57 2.24
N VAL A 85 -0.53 12.60 1.87
CA VAL A 85 -0.39 13.94 2.46
C VAL A 85 -0.80 13.94 3.93
N ALA A 86 -1.93 13.33 4.27
CA ALA A 86 -2.46 13.31 5.63
C ALA A 86 -1.57 12.57 6.64
N MET A 87 -0.71 11.65 6.19
CA MET A 87 0.26 10.98 7.06
C MET A 87 1.16 11.97 7.80
N LEU A 88 1.62 13.02 7.13
CA LEU A 88 2.48 14.03 7.76
C LEU A 88 1.70 14.95 8.71
N ALA A 89 0.43 15.21 8.43
CA ALA A 89 -0.44 16.00 9.32
C ALA A 89 -0.76 15.26 10.63
N SER A 90 -0.68 13.93 10.65
CA SER A 90 -1.04 13.10 11.81
C SER A 90 -0.25 13.46 13.07
N SER A 91 1.04 13.78 12.93
CA SER A 91 1.90 14.16 14.05
C SER A 91 1.49 15.47 14.70
N TRP A 92 1.09 16.47 13.89
CA TRP A 92 0.56 17.74 14.39
C TRP A 92 -0.81 17.53 15.07
N MET A 93 -1.70 16.75 14.46
CA MET A 93 -3.03 16.47 15.02
C MET A 93 -2.92 15.85 16.41
N VAL A 94 -2.07 14.84 16.60
CA VAL A 94 -1.87 14.22 17.91
C VAL A 94 -1.31 15.20 18.94
N ARG A 95 -0.35 16.03 18.54
CA ARG A 95 0.29 17.01 19.44
C ARG A 95 -0.68 18.11 19.84
N VAL A 96 -1.52 18.59 18.93
CA VAL A 96 -2.42 19.73 19.17
C VAL A 96 -3.78 19.29 19.69
N LEU A 97 -4.37 18.25 19.11
CA LEU A 97 -5.71 17.77 19.46
C LEU A 97 -5.70 16.67 20.53
N GLY A 98 -4.59 15.93 20.61
CA GLY A 98 -4.50 14.72 21.43
C GLY A 98 -4.89 13.47 20.66
N LEU A 99 -4.59 12.29 21.23
CA LEU A 99 -4.77 11.01 20.56
C LEU A 99 -6.25 10.68 20.30
N ARG A 100 -7.10 10.79 21.35
CA ARG A 100 -8.54 10.48 21.26
C ARG A 100 -9.22 11.34 20.20
N GLU A 101 -9.01 12.66 20.25
CA GLU A 101 -9.68 13.59 19.34
C GLU A 101 -9.21 13.40 17.90
N THR A 102 -7.93 13.10 17.70
CA THR A 102 -7.40 12.77 16.37
C THR A 102 -8.09 11.55 15.78
N VAL A 103 -8.25 10.48 16.56
CA VAL A 103 -8.96 9.27 16.13
C VAL A 103 -10.43 9.56 15.88
N ASN A 104 -11.10 10.32 16.76
CA ASN A 104 -12.51 10.66 16.62
C ASN A 104 -12.78 11.48 15.35
N ILE A 105 -11.96 12.51 15.08
CA ILE A 105 -12.08 13.31 13.86
C ILE A 105 -11.86 12.44 12.63
N SER A 106 -10.86 11.57 12.65
CA SER A 106 -10.58 10.66 11.54
C SER A 106 -11.74 9.69 11.29
N MET A 107 -12.32 9.12 12.35
CA MET A 107 -13.47 8.23 12.23
C MET A 107 -14.74 8.95 11.77
N PHE A 108 -14.94 10.20 12.22
CA PHE A 108 -16.03 11.03 11.73
C PHE A 108 -15.87 11.34 10.23
N LEU A 109 -14.65 11.63 9.77
CA LEU A 109 -14.36 11.81 8.35
C LEU A 109 -14.62 10.52 7.55
N LEU A 110 -14.25 9.34 8.09
CA LEU A 110 -14.55 8.06 7.44
C LEU A 110 -16.07 7.83 7.35
N LEU A 111 -16.79 8.09 8.44
CA LEU A 111 -18.23 7.96 8.49
C LEU A 111 -18.93 8.88 7.48
N ALA A 112 -18.57 10.17 7.50
CA ALA A 112 -19.13 11.17 6.59
C ALA A 112 -18.76 10.86 5.12
N GLY A 113 -17.51 10.50 4.85
CA GLY A 113 -17.07 10.08 3.53
C GLY A 113 -17.79 8.82 3.04
N SER A 114 -18.02 7.85 3.92
CA SER A 114 -18.76 6.63 3.59
C SER A 114 -20.24 6.91 3.26
N LEU A 115 -20.89 7.77 4.01
CA LEU A 115 -22.26 8.23 3.71
C LEU A 115 -22.30 9.01 2.40
N LEU A 116 -21.38 9.95 2.22
CA LEU A 116 -21.31 10.78 1.02
C LEU A 116 -21.09 9.94 -0.25
N GLY A 117 -20.18 8.96 -0.20
CA GLY A 117 -19.89 8.08 -1.33
C GLY A 117 -21.05 7.16 -1.68
N GLY A 118 -21.75 6.60 -0.69
CA GLY A 118 -22.94 5.77 -0.92
C GLY A 118 -24.15 6.55 -1.44
N LEU A 119 -24.24 7.85 -1.12
CA LEU A 119 -25.30 8.76 -1.59
C LEU A 119 -24.88 9.57 -2.83
N ALA A 120 -23.68 9.36 -3.37
CA ALA A 120 -23.17 10.13 -4.48
C ALA A 120 -24.06 10.05 -5.72
N THR A 121 -24.31 11.22 -6.32
CA THR A 121 -25.10 11.38 -7.56
C THR A 121 -24.22 11.73 -8.75
N ASN A 122 -22.98 12.09 -8.52
CA ASN A 122 -21.98 12.41 -9.54
C ASN A 122 -20.56 12.04 -9.08
N THR A 123 -19.62 12.08 -10.00
CA THR A 123 -18.21 11.71 -9.78
C THR A 123 -17.49 12.64 -8.83
N ASP A 124 -17.81 13.96 -8.86
CA ASP A 124 -17.13 14.94 -8.00
C ASP A 124 -17.42 14.69 -6.52
N VAL A 125 -18.68 14.43 -6.17
CA VAL A 125 -19.08 14.06 -4.81
C VAL A 125 -18.38 12.77 -4.37
N MET A 126 -18.23 11.83 -5.28
CA MET A 126 -17.54 10.57 -5.01
C MET A 126 -16.04 10.80 -4.78
N ILE A 127 -15.37 11.66 -5.57
CA ILE A 127 -13.96 12.03 -5.36
C ILE A 127 -13.78 12.69 -3.98
N VAL A 128 -14.68 13.61 -3.58
CA VAL A 128 -14.64 14.21 -2.24
C VAL A 128 -14.76 13.14 -1.15
N SER A 129 -15.68 12.20 -1.30
CA SER A 129 -15.80 11.04 -0.40
C SER A 129 -14.48 10.27 -0.28
N ARG A 130 -13.80 10.01 -1.40
CA ARG A 130 -12.51 9.30 -1.47
C ARG A 130 -11.38 10.06 -0.79
N VAL A 131 -11.35 11.39 -0.94
CA VAL A 131 -10.41 12.27 -0.22
C VAL A 131 -10.62 12.16 1.30
N MET A 132 -11.87 12.21 1.78
CA MET A 132 -12.18 12.08 3.21
C MET A 132 -11.75 10.72 3.78
N GLN A 133 -12.02 9.62 3.06
CA GLN A 133 -11.58 8.28 3.43
C GLN A 133 -10.05 8.16 3.41
N GLY A 134 -9.37 8.75 2.41
CA GLY A 134 -7.92 8.79 2.30
C GLY A 134 -7.27 9.54 3.47
N ILE A 135 -7.78 10.71 3.85
CA ILE A 135 -7.29 11.46 5.02
C ILE A 135 -7.32 10.57 6.26
N THR A 136 -8.40 9.83 6.48
CA THR A 136 -8.52 8.92 7.62
C THR A 136 -7.44 7.85 7.61
N ALA A 137 -7.24 7.16 6.48
CA ALA A 137 -6.22 6.13 6.34
C ALA A 137 -4.80 6.70 6.58
N GLY A 138 -4.53 7.89 6.04
CA GLY A 138 -3.26 8.60 6.21
C GLY A 138 -2.97 8.96 7.66
N VAL A 139 -3.96 9.45 8.40
CA VAL A 139 -3.77 9.82 9.81
C VAL A 139 -3.60 8.59 10.70
N LEU A 140 -4.42 7.56 10.56
CA LEU A 140 -4.43 6.42 11.48
C LEU A 140 -3.23 5.48 11.31
N THR A 141 -2.65 5.38 10.12
CA THR A 141 -1.52 4.48 9.87
C THR A 141 -0.29 4.81 10.72
N PRO A 142 0.22 6.05 10.76
CA PRO A 142 1.32 6.41 11.66
C PRO A 142 0.95 6.32 13.15
N LEU A 143 -0.31 6.58 13.50
CA LEU A 143 -0.78 6.48 14.89
C LEU A 143 -0.71 5.04 15.40
N SER A 144 -1.11 4.07 14.57
CA SER A 144 -1.00 2.65 14.91
C SER A 144 0.44 2.24 15.24
N THR A 145 1.40 2.80 14.52
CA THR A 145 2.83 2.55 14.79
C THR A 145 3.30 3.28 16.05
N MET A 146 2.96 4.56 16.20
CA MET A 146 3.38 5.40 17.32
C MET A 146 2.93 4.82 18.68
N ILE A 147 1.67 4.38 18.78
CA ILE A 147 1.11 3.89 20.04
C ILE A 147 1.80 2.61 20.52
N ILE A 148 2.34 1.78 19.62
CA ILE A 148 3.08 0.58 19.99
C ILE A 148 4.31 0.96 20.81
N PHE A 149 5.06 1.97 20.38
CA PHE A 149 6.26 2.41 21.09
C PHE A 149 5.96 3.14 22.39
N GLN A 150 4.73 3.61 22.60
CA GLN A 150 4.29 4.27 23.83
C GLN A 150 3.71 3.29 24.88
N LEU A 151 3.09 2.20 24.44
CA LEU A 151 2.40 1.26 25.33
C LEU A 151 3.12 -0.08 25.53
N PHE A 152 4.10 -0.41 24.69
CA PHE A 152 4.81 -1.68 24.77
C PHE A 152 6.28 -1.45 25.10
N LEU A 153 6.77 -2.17 26.09
CA LEU A 153 8.19 -2.17 26.45
C LEU A 153 9.06 -2.72 25.32
N PRO A 154 10.32 -2.28 25.20
CA PRO A 154 11.32 -2.93 24.34
C PRO A 154 11.32 -4.44 24.59
N GLY A 155 11.38 -5.23 23.50
CA GLY A 155 11.27 -6.69 23.55
C GLY A 155 9.83 -7.23 23.41
N ARG A 156 8.80 -6.35 23.31
CA ARG A 156 7.39 -6.71 23.00
C ARG A 156 6.79 -5.86 21.88
N GLN A 157 7.52 -4.87 21.40
CA GLN A 157 7.09 -3.95 20.33
C GLN A 157 6.97 -4.67 19.00
N GLY A 158 7.89 -5.56 18.68
CA GLY A 158 7.89 -6.31 17.44
C GLY A 158 6.67 -7.22 17.29
N VAL A 159 6.27 -7.90 18.36
CA VAL A 159 5.04 -8.71 18.36
C VAL A 159 3.81 -7.82 18.14
N ALA A 160 3.74 -6.66 18.78
CA ALA A 160 2.65 -5.71 18.57
C ALA A 160 2.62 -5.18 17.12
N ILE A 161 3.77 -4.86 16.53
CA ILE A 161 3.91 -4.49 15.10
C ILE A 161 3.42 -5.65 14.22
N GLY A 162 3.83 -6.88 14.51
CA GLY A 162 3.38 -8.05 13.75
C GLY A 162 1.86 -8.19 13.76
N ILE A 163 1.23 -8.10 14.92
CA ILE A 163 -0.24 -8.21 15.06
C ILE A 163 -0.96 -7.06 14.33
N THR A 164 -0.49 -5.83 14.43
CA THR A 164 -1.09 -4.70 13.71
C THR A 164 -0.94 -4.80 12.19
N SER A 165 0.17 -5.37 11.74
CA SER A 165 0.44 -5.60 10.32
C SER A 165 -0.51 -6.64 9.70
N VAL A 166 -0.99 -7.60 10.50
CA VAL A 166 -2.05 -8.54 10.06
C VAL A 166 -3.28 -7.78 9.59
N GLY A 167 -3.78 -6.83 10.37
CA GLY A 167 -4.94 -6.02 10.00
C GLY A 167 -4.73 -5.22 8.73
N ALA A 168 -3.55 -4.60 8.59
CA ALA A 168 -3.20 -3.78 7.43
C ALA A 168 -3.18 -4.56 6.10
N ILE A 169 -2.90 -5.86 6.14
CA ILE A 169 -2.80 -6.71 4.96
C ILE A 169 -4.08 -7.50 4.71
N LEU A 170 -4.74 -7.90 5.77
CA LEU A 170 -6.00 -8.63 5.67
C LEU A 170 -7.09 -7.77 5.00
N ALA A 171 -7.10 -6.46 5.26
CA ALA A 171 -8.05 -5.54 4.67
C ALA A 171 -8.01 -5.52 3.12
N PRO A 172 -6.84 -5.30 2.46
CA PRO A 172 -6.75 -5.40 1.00
C PRO A 172 -7.04 -6.79 0.43
N ALA A 173 -6.75 -7.85 1.19
CA ALA A 173 -6.96 -9.23 0.74
C ALA A 173 -8.45 -9.63 0.76
N ILE A 174 -9.18 -9.23 1.82
CA ILE A 174 -10.60 -9.58 1.99
C ILE A 174 -11.52 -8.54 1.31
N GLY A 175 -11.05 -7.30 1.15
CA GLY A 175 -11.81 -6.20 0.59
C GLY A 175 -12.53 -6.54 -0.72
N PRO A 176 -11.81 -7.02 -1.75
CA PRO A 176 -12.42 -7.39 -3.02
C PRO A 176 -13.49 -8.48 -2.90
N ALA A 177 -13.29 -9.48 -2.04
CA ALA A 177 -14.25 -10.57 -1.84
C ALA A 177 -15.55 -10.06 -1.18
N ILE A 178 -15.43 -9.23 -0.12
CA ILE A 178 -16.60 -8.60 0.52
C ILE A 178 -17.26 -7.62 -0.45
N GLY A 179 -16.46 -6.86 -1.21
CA GLY A 179 -16.95 -5.90 -2.20
C GLY A 179 -17.78 -6.57 -3.29
N GLY A 180 -17.26 -7.65 -3.88
CA GLY A 180 -17.98 -8.42 -4.89
C GLY A 180 -19.29 -8.98 -4.34
N LEU A 181 -19.28 -9.56 -3.14
CA LEU A 181 -20.50 -10.06 -2.50
C LEU A 181 -21.54 -8.95 -2.29
N LEU A 182 -21.13 -7.75 -1.87
CA LEU A 182 -22.03 -6.61 -1.66
C LEU A 182 -22.60 -6.08 -2.97
N ILE A 183 -21.78 -6.05 -4.03
CA ILE A 183 -22.20 -5.61 -5.37
C ILE A 183 -23.22 -6.59 -5.95
N ASP A 184 -22.91 -7.88 -5.90
CA ASP A 184 -23.76 -8.94 -6.45
C ASP A 184 -25.10 -9.07 -5.72
N THR A 185 -25.11 -8.85 -4.37
CA THR A 185 -26.34 -8.99 -3.57
C THR A 185 -27.18 -7.73 -3.49
N PHE A 186 -26.55 -6.56 -3.57
CA PHE A 186 -27.25 -5.26 -3.43
C PHE A 186 -26.94 -4.34 -4.62
N ASN A 187 -25.89 -3.53 -4.51
CA ASN A 187 -25.31 -2.69 -5.56
C ASN A 187 -23.97 -2.08 -5.09
N TRP A 188 -23.26 -1.39 -5.99
CA TRP A 188 -21.97 -0.78 -5.71
C TRP A 188 -21.96 0.26 -4.55
N ARG A 189 -23.11 0.89 -4.23
CA ARG A 189 -23.21 1.87 -3.14
C ARG A 189 -22.93 1.27 -1.77
N TYR A 190 -23.28 0.00 -1.55
CA TYR A 190 -23.05 -0.70 -0.29
C TYR A 190 -21.59 -0.91 0.05
N VAL A 191 -20.71 -0.86 -0.94
CA VAL A 191 -19.26 -0.88 -0.74
C VAL A 191 -18.80 0.30 0.13
N PHE A 192 -19.39 1.47 -0.05
CA PHE A 192 -19.11 2.64 0.79
C PHE A 192 -19.66 2.49 2.21
N TYR A 193 -20.86 1.92 2.37
CA TYR A 193 -21.50 1.78 3.68
C TYR A 193 -20.79 0.80 4.61
N LEU A 194 -19.92 -0.06 4.09
CA LEU A 194 -19.13 -0.99 4.91
C LEU A 194 -18.25 -0.25 5.93
N GLY A 195 -17.78 0.95 5.63
CA GLY A 195 -17.01 1.78 6.58
C GLY A 195 -17.80 2.26 7.80
N ILE A 196 -19.13 2.33 7.73
CA ILE A 196 -19.99 2.90 8.78
C ILE A 196 -19.91 2.11 10.08
N PRO A 197 -20.21 0.78 10.13
CA PRO A 197 -20.20 0.03 11.37
C PRO A 197 -18.83 0.05 12.05
N PHE A 198 -17.74 -0.06 11.28
CA PHE A 198 -16.40 0.00 11.84
C PHE A 198 -16.07 1.39 12.41
N SER A 199 -16.49 2.47 11.74
CA SER A 199 -16.33 3.83 12.26
C SER A 199 -17.04 4.02 13.59
N LEU A 200 -18.29 3.57 13.71
CA LEU A 200 -19.08 3.68 14.92
C LEU A 200 -18.48 2.86 16.10
N ILE A 201 -18.04 1.63 15.82
CA ILE A 201 -17.36 0.79 16.81
C ILE A 201 -16.07 1.46 17.28
N THR A 202 -15.26 1.98 16.37
CA THR A 202 -14.00 2.64 16.72
C THR A 202 -14.24 3.94 17.48
N LEU A 203 -15.26 4.73 17.14
CA LEU A 203 -15.65 5.93 17.89
C LEU A 203 -16.03 5.57 19.32
N GLY A 204 -16.87 4.56 19.53
CA GLY A 204 -17.24 4.09 20.86
C GLY A 204 -16.04 3.60 21.66
N ALA A 205 -15.19 2.77 21.04
CA ALA A 205 -13.98 2.24 21.68
C ALA A 205 -12.97 3.35 22.01
N SER A 206 -12.83 4.37 21.16
CA SER A 206 -11.91 5.49 21.40
C SER A 206 -12.25 6.31 22.62
N VAL A 207 -13.55 6.52 22.87
CA VAL A 207 -14.03 7.25 24.08
C VAL A 207 -13.69 6.48 25.34
N VAL A 208 -13.73 5.14 25.30
CA VAL A 208 -13.49 4.28 26.47
C VAL A 208 -12.00 4.05 26.70
N PHE A 209 -11.23 3.73 25.62
CA PHE A 209 -9.87 3.21 25.74
C PHE A 209 -8.78 4.22 25.41
N LEU A 210 -9.07 5.33 24.73
CA LEU A 210 -8.02 6.30 24.42
C LEU A 210 -8.04 7.47 25.42
N PRO A 211 -6.85 7.97 25.83
CA PRO A 211 -6.76 9.07 26.78
C PRO A 211 -7.31 10.36 26.17
N ALA A 212 -8.17 11.05 26.92
CA ALA A 212 -8.61 12.38 26.57
C ALA A 212 -7.47 13.39 26.67
N ARG A 213 -7.56 14.47 25.89
CA ARG A 213 -6.59 15.58 25.96
C ARG A 213 -6.61 16.22 27.34
N ARG A 214 -5.42 16.44 27.93
CA ARG A 214 -5.26 17.40 29.03
C ARG A 214 -4.90 18.80 28.47
N ALA A 215 -5.42 19.84 29.13
CA ALA A 215 -5.46 21.23 28.67
C ALA A 215 -4.10 21.97 28.46
N LEU A 216 -2.95 21.29 28.54
CA LEU A 216 -1.61 21.91 28.60
C LEU A 216 -0.80 21.86 27.29
N ALA A 217 -1.39 21.45 26.18
CA ALA A 217 -0.64 21.45 24.91
C ALA A 217 -0.54 22.86 24.33
N THR A 218 0.68 23.34 24.17
CA THR A 218 0.97 24.54 23.36
C THR A 218 0.36 24.40 21.98
N ARG A 219 -0.43 25.39 21.55
CA ARG A 219 -1.05 25.44 20.23
C ARG A 219 0.06 25.75 19.20
N ALA A 220 0.79 24.74 18.76
CA ALA A 220 1.71 24.91 17.65
C ALA A 220 0.88 25.20 16.37
N PRO A 221 1.23 26.24 15.60
CA PRO A 221 0.55 26.53 14.33
C PRO A 221 0.73 25.37 13.36
N PHE A 222 -0.26 25.16 12.49
CA PHE A 222 -0.17 24.16 11.43
C PHE A 222 0.58 24.73 10.23
N ASP A 223 1.47 23.95 9.63
CA ASP A 223 2.22 24.33 8.44
C ASP A 223 1.36 24.18 7.17
N TRP A 224 0.46 25.14 6.96
CA TRP A 224 -0.40 25.17 5.76
C TRP A 224 0.40 25.28 4.47
N ASN A 225 1.48 26.06 4.46
CA ASN A 225 2.31 26.24 3.27
C ASN A 225 2.97 24.94 2.85
N GLY A 226 3.59 24.23 3.80
CA GLY A 226 4.16 22.91 3.56
C GLY A 226 3.12 21.92 3.06
N MET A 227 1.91 21.91 3.65
CA MET A 227 0.81 21.03 3.26
C MET A 227 0.34 21.28 1.81
N ILE A 228 0.13 22.54 1.42
CA ILE A 228 -0.31 22.91 0.08
C ILE A 228 0.76 22.54 -0.96
N VAL A 229 2.01 22.94 -0.72
CA VAL A 229 3.12 22.69 -1.64
C VAL A 229 3.35 21.19 -1.83
N LEU A 230 3.29 20.39 -0.75
CA LEU A 230 3.37 18.94 -0.83
C LEU A 230 2.20 18.34 -1.62
N SER A 231 0.98 18.82 -1.37
CA SER A 231 -0.21 18.34 -2.08
C SER A 231 -0.10 18.59 -3.58
N VAL A 232 0.33 19.79 -3.97
CA VAL A 232 0.56 20.13 -5.39
C VAL A 232 1.64 19.23 -6.00
N ALA A 233 2.76 19.02 -5.30
CA ALA A 233 3.84 18.16 -5.77
C ALA A 233 3.36 16.72 -6.00
N LEU A 234 2.63 16.14 -5.04
CA LEU A 234 2.15 14.76 -5.13
C LEU A 234 1.06 14.59 -6.18
N VAL A 235 0.09 15.51 -6.24
CA VAL A 235 -0.97 15.45 -7.25
C VAL A 235 -0.38 15.58 -8.65
N ALA A 236 0.49 16.56 -8.88
CA ALA A 236 1.15 16.73 -10.18
C ALA A 236 1.99 15.50 -10.58
N LEU A 237 2.73 14.91 -9.62
CA LEU A 237 3.50 13.69 -9.86
C LEU A 237 2.60 12.51 -10.23
N LEU A 238 1.53 12.27 -9.47
CA LEU A 238 0.61 11.15 -9.71
C LEU A 238 -0.15 11.32 -11.02
N VAL A 239 -0.59 12.55 -11.35
CA VAL A 239 -1.23 12.87 -12.63
C VAL A 239 -0.29 12.61 -13.80
N GLY A 240 0.95 13.10 -13.72
CA GLY A 240 1.96 12.91 -14.74
C GLY A 240 2.28 11.42 -14.97
N LEU A 241 2.44 10.66 -13.89
CA LEU A 241 2.71 9.22 -13.97
C LEU A 241 1.51 8.41 -14.50
N SER A 242 0.29 8.75 -14.08
CA SER A 242 -0.92 8.01 -14.47
C SER A 242 -1.36 8.28 -15.91
N ASN A 243 -1.13 9.51 -16.43
CA ASN A 243 -1.57 9.89 -17.78
C ASN A 243 -0.44 9.88 -18.82
N GLY A 244 0.79 9.62 -18.41
CA GLY A 244 1.97 9.72 -19.27
C GLY A 244 1.89 8.86 -20.53
N GLU A 245 1.31 7.67 -20.46
CA GLU A 245 1.13 6.79 -21.60
C GLU A 245 0.01 7.26 -22.54
N LYS A 246 -1.11 7.69 -21.96
CA LYS A 246 -2.28 8.12 -22.73
C LYS A 246 -2.03 9.42 -23.50
N GLU A 247 -1.41 10.40 -22.85
CA GLU A 247 -1.17 11.75 -23.40
C GLU A 247 0.20 11.83 -24.12
N GLY A 248 1.06 10.80 -23.95
CA GLY A 248 2.44 10.78 -24.44
C GLY A 248 3.41 11.43 -23.44
N TRP A 249 4.47 10.70 -23.11
CA TRP A 249 5.50 11.13 -22.15
C TRP A 249 6.23 12.43 -22.53
N GLY A 250 6.25 12.78 -23.81
CA GLY A 250 6.84 14.01 -24.34
C GLY A 250 5.84 15.15 -24.54
N SER A 251 4.57 15.00 -24.17
CA SER A 251 3.58 16.06 -24.32
C SER A 251 3.84 17.20 -23.34
N ASP A 252 3.52 18.43 -23.74
CA ASP A 252 3.67 19.63 -22.91
C ASP A 252 2.89 19.51 -21.61
N TYR A 253 1.75 18.80 -21.63
CA TYR A 253 0.94 18.55 -20.45
C TYR A 253 1.69 17.69 -19.42
N ILE A 254 2.26 16.57 -19.82
CA ILE A 254 2.98 15.65 -18.94
C ILE A 254 4.29 16.26 -18.45
N LEU A 255 5.04 16.92 -19.35
CA LEU A 255 6.25 17.66 -18.97
C LEU A 255 5.93 18.79 -18.00
N GLY A 256 4.82 19.49 -18.20
CA GLY A 256 4.30 20.49 -17.26
C GLY A 256 3.97 19.91 -15.89
N CYS A 257 3.30 18.74 -15.83
CA CYS A 257 3.04 18.03 -14.59
C CYS A 257 4.33 17.67 -13.85
N PHE A 258 5.34 17.13 -14.54
CA PHE A 258 6.62 16.80 -13.91
C PHE A 258 7.41 18.04 -13.50
N ALA A 259 7.37 19.12 -14.27
CA ALA A 259 7.99 20.39 -13.89
C ALA A 259 7.35 20.96 -12.61
N VAL A 260 6.01 20.98 -12.54
CA VAL A 260 5.28 21.40 -11.33
C VAL A 260 5.61 20.49 -10.15
N ALA A 261 5.63 19.17 -10.33
CA ALA A 261 5.98 18.22 -9.29
C ALA A 261 7.40 18.44 -8.76
N LEU A 262 8.37 18.66 -9.64
CA LEU A 262 9.77 18.89 -9.29
C LEU A 262 9.94 20.22 -8.55
N VAL A 263 9.40 21.32 -9.08
CA VAL A 263 9.51 22.67 -8.48
C VAL A 263 8.81 22.69 -7.13
N SER A 264 7.57 22.16 -7.04
CA SER A 264 6.84 22.09 -5.78
C SER A 264 7.52 21.14 -4.78
N GLY A 265 8.05 19.99 -5.22
CA GLY A 265 8.79 19.07 -4.37
C GLY A 265 10.08 19.70 -3.80
N ALA A 266 10.85 20.37 -4.64
CA ALA A 266 12.04 21.12 -4.20
C ALA A 266 11.63 22.28 -3.26
N GLY A 267 10.57 22.99 -3.59
CA GLY A 267 9.99 24.05 -2.76
C GLY A 267 9.52 23.52 -1.39
N PHE A 268 8.93 22.33 -1.33
CA PHE A 268 8.56 21.69 -0.08
C PHE A 268 9.78 21.40 0.79
N VAL A 269 10.83 20.78 0.23
CA VAL A 269 12.06 20.49 0.96
C VAL A 269 12.70 21.78 1.48
N TRP A 270 12.80 22.80 0.62
CA TRP A 270 13.35 24.10 1.01
C TRP A 270 12.54 24.77 2.14
N TRP A 271 11.21 24.69 2.08
CA TRP A 271 10.31 25.20 3.10
C TRP A 271 10.48 24.45 4.43
N GLN A 272 10.49 23.12 4.40
CA GLN A 272 10.63 22.29 5.61
C GLN A 272 11.97 22.51 6.33
N LEU A 273 13.05 22.88 5.61
CA LEU A 273 14.34 23.24 6.23
C LEU A 273 14.31 24.58 6.99
N ARG A 274 13.29 25.44 6.72
CA ARG A 274 13.18 26.79 7.31
C ARG A 274 11.99 26.96 8.24
N ALA A 275 11.02 26.09 8.16
CA ALA A 275 9.82 26.16 8.98
C ALA A 275 10.15 25.91 10.46
N GLU A 276 9.63 26.77 11.34
CA GLU A 276 9.75 26.59 12.80
C GLU A 276 9.02 25.32 13.29
N HIS A 277 7.92 24.97 12.65
CA HIS A 277 7.11 23.80 12.96
C HIS A 277 6.87 22.95 11.71
N PRO A 278 7.90 22.25 11.20
CA PRO A 278 7.80 21.51 9.95
C PRO A 278 6.83 20.33 10.06
N LEU A 279 6.12 20.03 8.97
CA LEU A 279 5.33 18.79 8.84
C LEU A 279 6.21 17.56 8.81
N LEU A 280 7.34 17.66 8.10
CA LEU A 280 8.36 16.63 7.98
C LEU A 280 9.67 17.16 8.59
N ASP A 281 10.07 16.61 9.74
CA ASP A 281 11.35 16.93 10.33
C ASP A 281 12.49 16.27 9.53
N LEU A 282 13.10 17.04 8.62
CA LEU A 282 14.22 16.57 7.80
C LEU A 282 15.47 16.24 8.63
N GLY A 283 15.57 16.73 9.85
CA GLY A 283 16.64 16.36 10.80
C GLY A 283 16.63 14.88 11.19
N LEU A 284 15.49 14.18 11.01
CA LEU A 284 15.42 12.73 11.20
C LEU A 284 16.32 11.97 10.22
N PHE A 285 16.44 12.49 8.99
CA PHE A 285 17.28 11.90 7.94
C PHE A 285 18.78 12.15 8.13
N ALA A 286 19.19 13.00 9.08
CA ALA A 286 20.59 13.09 9.50
C ALA A 286 21.05 11.81 10.25
N ASN A 287 20.10 11.07 10.84
CA ASN A 287 20.40 9.77 11.42
C ASN A 287 20.55 8.71 10.31
N ARG A 288 21.77 8.24 10.10
CA ARG A 288 22.11 7.25 9.07
C ARG A 288 21.23 5.99 9.11
N ASN A 289 20.95 5.47 10.31
CA ASN A 289 20.10 4.28 10.44
C ASN A 289 18.67 4.57 9.98
N PHE A 290 18.08 5.69 10.43
CA PHE A 290 16.75 6.09 10.00
C PHE A 290 16.66 6.25 8.47
N THR A 291 17.66 6.92 7.87
CA THR A 291 17.70 7.14 6.42
C THR A 291 17.80 5.84 5.64
N ILE A 292 18.68 4.92 6.04
CA ILE A 292 18.79 3.61 5.38
C ILE A 292 17.49 2.82 5.51
N MET A 293 16.88 2.82 6.71
CA MET A 293 15.60 2.15 6.92
C MET A 293 14.47 2.79 6.11
N ALA A 294 14.46 4.12 5.96
CA ALA A 294 13.49 4.85 5.14
C ALA A 294 13.66 4.52 3.65
N ILE A 295 14.91 4.46 3.13
CA ILE A 295 15.18 4.05 1.74
C ILE A 295 14.68 2.62 1.50
N ASN A 296 15.01 1.69 2.39
CA ASN A 296 14.50 0.32 2.31
C ASN A 296 12.97 0.26 2.41
N SER A 297 12.36 1.11 3.23
CA SER A 297 10.91 1.23 3.36
C SER A 297 10.24 1.76 2.09
N PHE A 298 10.89 2.70 1.38
CA PHE A 298 10.43 3.16 0.06
C PHE A 298 10.37 2.00 -0.93
N VAL A 299 11.44 1.24 -1.07
CA VAL A 299 11.49 0.11 -2.01
C VAL A 299 10.57 -1.02 -1.57
N PHE A 300 10.49 -1.28 -0.25
CA PHE A 300 9.51 -2.21 0.29
C PHE A 300 8.08 -1.82 -0.09
N GLY A 301 7.72 -0.55 0.07
CA GLY A 301 6.43 0.00 -0.36
C GLY A 301 6.23 -0.19 -1.86
N ALA A 302 7.23 0.17 -2.68
CA ALA A 302 7.17 0.01 -4.12
C ALA A 302 6.90 -1.44 -4.51
N GLY A 303 7.62 -2.40 -3.96
CA GLY A 303 7.46 -3.82 -4.28
C GLY A 303 6.15 -4.43 -3.77
N LEU A 304 5.74 -4.06 -2.55
CA LEU A 304 4.47 -4.52 -1.99
C LEU A 304 3.28 -4.11 -2.89
N PHE A 305 3.18 -2.82 -3.21
CA PHE A 305 2.06 -2.30 -4.00
C PHE A 305 2.15 -2.71 -5.47
N ALA A 306 3.36 -2.69 -6.06
CA ALA A 306 3.57 -3.16 -7.43
C ALA A 306 3.21 -4.65 -7.58
N SER A 307 3.59 -5.51 -6.61
CA SER A 307 3.21 -6.92 -6.64
C SER A 307 1.70 -7.13 -6.50
N THR A 308 1.05 -6.30 -5.69
CA THR A 308 -0.41 -6.34 -5.51
C THR A 308 -1.16 -5.88 -6.77
N TYR A 309 -0.53 -5.05 -7.60
CA TYR A 309 -1.03 -4.62 -8.91
C TYR A 309 -0.76 -5.65 -10.02
N LEU A 310 0.52 -6.05 -10.19
CA LEU A 310 0.94 -6.89 -11.31
C LEU A 310 0.36 -8.31 -11.26
N VAL A 311 0.28 -8.92 -10.07
CA VAL A 311 -0.09 -10.33 -9.95
C VAL A 311 -1.55 -10.58 -10.35
N PRO A 312 -2.57 -9.87 -9.83
CA PRO A 312 -3.95 -10.06 -10.28
C PRO A 312 -4.13 -9.76 -11.78
N LEU A 313 -3.39 -8.76 -12.29
CA LEU A 313 -3.45 -8.39 -13.69
C LEU A 313 -2.89 -9.51 -14.59
N PHE A 314 -1.76 -10.14 -14.21
CA PHE A 314 -1.22 -11.32 -14.88
C PHE A 314 -2.22 -12.48 -14.91
N LEU A 315 -2.85 -12.78 -13.77
CA LEU A 315 -3.81 -13.88 -13.65
C LEU A 315 -5.04 -13.67 -14.55
N GLN A 316 -5.51 -12.43 -14.68
CA GLN A 316 -6.68 -12.12 -15.49
C GLN A 316 -6.35 -11.99 -16.98
N LEU A 317 -5.26 -11.31 -17.34
CA LEU A 317 -4.95 -11.01 -18.74
C LEU A 317 -4.16 -12.11 -19.44
N VAL A 318 -3.31 -12.86 -18.74
CA VAL A 318 -2.46 -13.92 -19.34
C VAL A 318 -3.07 -15.31 -19.11
N GLN A 319 -3.54 -15.58 -17.90
CA GLN A 319 -4.14 -16.88 -17.57
C GLN A 319 -5.67 -16.93 -17.78
N HIS A 320 -6.29 -15.78 -18.10
CA HIS A 320 -7.73 -15.68 -18.33
C HIS A 320 -8.59 -16.14 -17.14
N LEU A 321 -8.04 -16.05 -15.92
CA LEU A 321 -8.81 -16.37 -14.71
C LEU A 321 -9.85 -15.28 -14.44
N SER A 322 -11.01 -15.67 -13.93
CA SER A 322 -11.99 -14.71 -13.44
C SER A 322 -11.45 -13.91 -12.25
N ALA A 323 -12.04 -12.75 -11.98
CA ALA A 323 -11.69 -11.93 -10.81
C ALA A 323 -11.79 -12.74 -9.50
N THR A 324 -12.81 -13.58 -9.38
CA THR A 324 -13.01 -14.49 -8.23
C THR A 324 -11.89 -15.51 -8.10
N GLN A 325 -11.47 -16.14 -9.20
CA GLN A 325 -10.37 -17.12 -9.21
C GLN A 325 -9.02 -16.45 -8.90
N SER A 326 -8.80 -15.26 -9.45
CA SER A 326 -7.61 -14.44 -9.16
C SER A 326 -7.56 -14.05 -7.68
N GLY A 327 -8.70 -13.66 -7.11
CA GLY A 327 -8.86 -13.39 -5.68
C GLY A 327 -8.61 -14.63 -4.81
N ALA A 328 -9.14 -15.79 -5.21
CA ALA A 328 -8.92 -17.05 -4.50
C ALA A 328 -7.42 -17.43 -4.44
N LEU A 329 -6.66 -17.16 -5.50
CA LEU A 329 -5.22 -17.40 -5.53
C LEU A 329 -4.45 -16.49 -4.56
N MET A 330 -5.00 -15.33 -4.18
CA MET A 330 -4.42 -14.43 -3.18
C MET A 330 -4.65 -14.90 -1.72
N ILE A 331 -5.57 -15.83 -1.47
CA ILE A 331 -5.90 -16.31 -0.11
C ILE A 331 -4.70 -17.03 0.54
N PRO A 332 -4.05 -18.05 -0.07
CA PRO A 332 -2.91 -18.73 0.54
C PRO A 332 -1.75 -17.80 0.93
N PRO A 333 -1.30 -16.85 0.06
CA PRO A 333 -0.32 -15.83 0.43
C PRO A 333 -0.79 -14.93 1.58
N GLY A 334 -2.05 -14.54 1.60
CA GLY A 334 -2.64 -13.76 2.69
C GLY A 334 -2.60 -14.50 4.03
N ILE A 335 -3.01 -15.77 4.06
CA ILE A 335 -2.94 -16.62 5.26
C ILE A 335 -1.49 -16.77 5.74
N ALA A 336 -0.55 -17.05 4.82
CA ALA A 336 0.86 -17.18 5.17
C ALA A 336 1.38 -15.91 5.86
N MET A 337 0.99 -14.75 5.38
CA MET A 337 1.39 -13.46 5.96
C MET A 337 0.80 -13.26 7.36
N VAL A 338 -0.47 -13.59 7.56
CA VAL A 338 -1.13 -13.55 8.89
C VAL A 338 -0.40 -14.44 9.90
N LEU A 339 -0.03 -15.64 9.50
CA LEU A 339 0.68 -16.59 10.37
C LEU A 339 2.11 -16.15 10.68
N ILE A 340 2.80 -15.56 9.72
CA ILE A 340 4.22 -15.19 9.85
C ILE A 340 4.43 -13.91 10.65
N PHE A 341 3.56 -12.93 10.56
CA PHE A 341 3.77 -11.63 11.17
C PHE A 341 4.07 -11.63 12.67
N PRO A 342 3.36 -12.38 13.54
CA PRO A 342 3.68 -12.42 14.96
C PRO A 342 5.11 -13.00 15.21
N TYR A 343 5.49 -14.03 14.45
CA TYR A 343 6.84 -14.62 14.53
C TYR A 343 7.91 -13.67 13.98
N ALA A 344 7.63 -13.01 12.86
CA ALA A 344 8.53 -12.03 12.27
C ALA A 344 8.73 -10.82 13.19
N GLY A 345 7.66 -10.37 13.87
CA GLY A 345 7.75 -9.33 14.88
C GLY A 345 8.66 -9.71 16.04
N ARG A 346 8.53 -10.95 16.54
CA ARG A 346 9.42 -11.48 17.58
C ARG A 346 10.86 -11.67 17.07
N ALA A 347 11.01 -12.17 15.85
CA ALA A 347 12.34 -12.30 15.23
C ALA A 347 13.03 -10.94 15.07
N ALA A 348 12.30 -9.88 14.74
CA ALA A 348 12.85 -8.51 14.65
C ALA A 348 13.37 -7.98 16.01
N GLU A 349 12.88 -8.50 17.13
CA GLU A 349 13.39 -8.17 18.45
C GLU A 349 14.67 -8.92 18.81
N LEU A 350 14.84 -10.14 18.33
CA LEU A 350 15.91 -11.07 18.73
C LEU A 350 17.07 -11.10 17.73
N ILE A 351 16.79 -10.96 16.45
CA ILE A 351 17.74 -11.13 15.36
C ILE A 351 18.16 -9.75 14.82
N ASP A 352 19.38 -9.65 14.30
CA ASP A 352 19.88 -8.44 13.65
C ASP A 352 18.97 -8.08 12.45
N HIS A 353 18.53 -6.83 12.42
CA HIS A 353 17.63 -6.31 11.37
C HIS A 353 18.21 -6.50 9.97
N ARG A 354 19.55 -6.47 9.80
CA ARG A 354 20.20 -6.72 8.52
C ARG A 354 19.89 -8.11 7.98
N LEU A 355 19.98 -9.14 8.83
CA LEU A 355 19.74 -10.52 8.44
C LEU A 355 18.28 -10.73 8.05
N LEU A 356 17.35 -10.16 8.84
CA LEU A 356 15.90 -10.29 8.55
C LEU A 356 15.53 -9.55 7.27
N ILE A 357 16.03 -8.32 7.08
CA ILE A 357 15.76 -7.55 5.87
C ILE A 357 16.38 -8.24 4.65
N SER A 358 17.65 -8.63 4.73
CA SER A 358 18.33 -9.29 3.60
C SER A 358 17.71 -10.63 3.26
N GLY A 359 17.39 -11.46 4.24
CA GLY A 359 16.69 -12.74 4.04
C GLY A 359 15.31 -12.55 3.43
N GLY A 360 14.52 -11.60 3.95
CA GLY A 360 13.20 -11.29 3.41
C GLY A 360 13.23 -10.74 1.99
N ILE A 361 14.19 -9.87 1.67
CA ILE A 361 14.46 -9.40 0.31
C ILE A 361 14.82 -10.58 -0.61
N GLY A 362 15.67 -11.49 -0.15
CA GLY A 362 16.03 -12.70 -0.89
C GLY A 362 14.81 -13.56 -1.22
N PHE A 363 13.95 -13.86 -0.25
CA PHE A 363 12.70 -14.59 -0.48
C PHE A 363 11.79 -13.90 -1.51
N PHE A 364 11.65 -12.59 -1.41
CA PHE A 364 10.85 -11.83 -2.37
C PHE A 364 11.46 -11.89 -3.78
N ALA A 365 12.75 -11.67 -3.91
CA ALA A 365 13.45 -11.70 -5.20
C ALA A 365 13.37 -13.08 -5.85
N VAL A 366 13.59 -14.17 -5.09
CA VAL A 366 13.45 -15.55 -5.59
C VAL A 366 12.02 -15.80 -6.04
N SER A 367 11.02 -15.38 -5.28
CA SER A 367 9.62 -15.52 -5.67
C SER A 367 9.31 -14.88 -7.02
N PHE A 368 9.72 -13.62 -7.22
CA PHE A 368 9.45 -12.91 -8.47
C PHE A 368 10.35 -13.38 -9.62
N TRP A 369 11.52 -13.91 -9.32
CA TRP A 369 12.32 -14.64 -10.30
C TRP A 369 11.59 -15.92 -10.78
N LEU A 370 10.99 -16.70 -9.87
CA LEU A 370 10.17 -17.86 -10.23
C LEU A 370 8.93 -17.43 -11.02
N MET A 371 8.25 -16.34 -10.59
CA MET A 371 7.11 -15.78 -11.31
C MET A 371 7.46 -15.34 -12.73
N SER A 372 8.71 -14.96 -13.01
CA SER A 372 9.13 -14.63 -14.36
C SER A 372 9.12 -15.83 -15.32
N GLY A 373 9.11 -17.06 -14.82
CA GLY A 373 8.92 -18.28 -15.60
C GLY A 373 7.45 -18.67 -15.79
N ALA A 374 6.50 -17.90 -15.24
CA ALA A 374 5.07 -18.21 -15.35
C ALA A 374 4.54 -17.96 -16.77
N ASP A 375 3.63 -18.84 -17.18
CA ASP A 375 2.93 -18.79 -18.47
C ASP A 375 1.41 -18.98 -18.29
N ALA A 376 0.68 -19.02 -19.40
CA ALA A 376 -0.76 -19.25 -19.40
C ALA A 376 -1.17 -20.63 -18.82
N ASN A 377 -0.26 -21.60 -18.80
CA ASN A 377 -0.52 -22.98 -18.38
C ASN A 377 0.01 -23.28 -16.96
N THR A 378 0.66 -22.31 -16.32
CA THR A 378 1.22 -22.49 -14.98
C THR A 378 0.11 -22.76 -13.96
N GLY A 379 0.20 -23.90 -13.26
CA GLY A 379 -0.85 -24.37 -12.37
C GLY A 379 -1.10 -23.43 -11.18
N PHE A 380 -2.35 -23.38 -10.73
CA PHE A 380 -2.81 -22.54 -9.61
C PHE A 380 -1.93 -22.68 -8.35
N TRP A 381 -1.64 -23.90 -7.90
CA TRP A 381 -0.85 -24.13 -6.69
C TRP A 381 0.61 -23.75 -6.84
N THR A 382 1.18 -23.84 -8.05
CA THR A 382 2.55 -23.40 -8.32
C THR A 382 2.66 -21.90 -8.11
N LEU A 383 1.75 -21.12 -8.70
CA LEU A 383 1.70 -19.67 -8.51
C LEU A 383 1.41 -19.29 -7.06
N ALA A 384 0.45 -19.98 -6.42
CA ALA A 384 0.12 -19.74 -5.01
C ALA A 384 1.34 -19.91 -4.10
N TRP A 385 2.14 -20.97 -4.28
CA TRP A 385 3.34 -21.21 -3.49
C TRP A 385 4.45 -20.21 -3.77
N TRP A 386 4.64 -19.79 -5.01
CA TRP A 386 5.58 -18.71 -5.32
C TRP A 386 5.18 -17.39 -4.64
N LEU A 387 3.90 -17.06 -4.65
CA LEU A 387 3.40 -15.87 -3.95
C LEU A 387 3.48 -16.00 -2.43
N VAL A 388 3.24 -17.19 -1.86
CA VAL A 388 3.48 -17.46 -0.43
C VAL A 388 4.92 -17.12 -0.06
N LEU A 389 5.89 -17.53 -0.88
CA LEU A 389 7.31 -17.23 -0.66
C LEU A 389 7.56 -15.71 -0.60
N SER A 390 6.97 -14.93 -1.51
CA SER A 390 7.09 -13.46 -1.48
C SER A 390 6.52 -12.85 -0.20
N ARG A 391 5.36 -13.36 0.24
CA ARG A 391 4.69 -12.83 1.44
C ARG A 391 5.41 -13.21 2.73
N ILE A 392 6.06 -14.39 2.78
CA ILE A 392 6.99 -14.75 3.85
C ILE A 392 8.12 -13.72 3.92
N GLY A 393 8.75 -13.43 2.78
CA GLY A 393 9.81 -12.42 2.71
C GLY A 393 9.37 -11.06 3.22
N LEU A 394 8.27 -10.52 2.68
CA LEU A 394 7.73 -9.23 3.10
C LEU A 394 7.32 -9.22 4.58
N GLY A 395 6.82 -10.35 5.08
CA GLY A 395 6.43 -10.52 6.48
C GLY A 395 7.59 -10.27 7.44
N PHE A 396 8.79 -10.74 7.13
CA PHE A 396 9.99 -10.50 7.94
C PHE A 396 10.56 -9.09 7.77
N VAL A 397 10.49 -8.52 6.58
CA VAL A 397 11.07 -7.19 6.29
C VAL A 397 10.34 -6.08 7.04
N MET A 398 9.01 -6.07 7.05
CA MET A 398 8.23 -4.94 7.57
C MET A 398 8.46 -4.67 9.06
N PRO A 399 8.35 -5.65 9.99
CA PRO A 399 8.63 -5.40 11.40
C PRO A 399 10.09 -5.00 11.66
N ALA A 400 11.04 -5.58 10.92
CA ALA A 400 12.45 -5.26 11.06
C ALA A 400 12.75 -3.81 10.63
N LEU A 401 12.14 -3.33 9.55
CA LEU A 401 12.26 -1.94 9.09
C LEU A 401 11.66 -0.96 10.10
N GLN A 402 10.44 -1.23 10.58
CA GLN A 402 9.76 -0.35 11.54
C GLN A 402 10.52 -0.27 12.88
N LEU A 403 10.88 -1.43 13.41
CA LEU A 403 11.60 -1.50 14.68
C LEU A 403 12.99 -0.88 14.55
N GLY A 404 13.72 -1.17 13.48
CA GLY A 404 15.05 -0.61 13.22
C GLY A 404 15.05 0.90 13.01
N ALA A 405 13.99 1.45 12.38
CA ALA A 405 13.87 2.90 12.16
C ALA A 405 13.53 3.66 13.45
N LEU A 406 12.62 3.14 14.28
CA LEU A 406 11.96 3.90 15.33
C LEU A 406 12.50 3.63 16.75
N SER A 407 13.13 2.47 16.99
CA SER A 407 13.60 2.07 18.33
C SER A 407 14.66 2.98 18.97
N HIS A 408 15.36 3.79 18.17
CA HIS A 408 16.41 4.70 18.63
C HIS A 408 16.02 6.17 18.54
N ILE A 409 14.74 6.45 18.24
CA ILE A 409 14.22 7.81 18.15
C ILE A 409 13.69 8.25 19.51
N GLU A 410 13.99 9.49 19.90
CA GLU A 410 13.44 10.09 21.11
C GLU A 410 11.90 10.11 21.07
N ILE A 411 11.28 9.87 22.22
CA ILE A 411 9.82 9.80 22.36
C ILE A 411 9.14 11.09 21.89
N SER A 412 9.76 12.24 22.15
CA SER A 412 9.30 13.56 21.71
C SER A 412 9.15 13.68 20.19
N ARG A 413 10.03 13.00 19.43
CA ARG A 413 10.08 13.00 17.97
C ARG A 413 9.43 11.77 17.34
N LEU A 414 8.97 10.80 18.14
CA LEU A 414 8.47 9.51 17.68
C LEU A 414 7.25 9.63 16.75
N SER A 415 6.34 10.55 17.04
CA SER A 415 5.16 10.80 16.21
C SER A 415 5.56 11.29 14.80
N GLN A 416 6.51 12.22 14.71
CA GLN A 416 7.03 12.73 13.44
C GLN A 416 7.83 11.66 12.69
N ALA A 417 8.66 10.89 13.40
CA ALA A 417 9.43 9.81 12.80
C ALA A 417 8.52 8.70 12.24
N SER A 418 7.45 8.33 12.96
CA SER A 418 6.46 7.38 12.48
C SER A 418 5.72 7.90 11.25
N ALA A 419 5.31 9.17 11.25
CA ALA A 419 4.66 9.82 10.12
C ALA A 419 5.60 9.85 8.90
N ALA A 420 6.84 10.29 9.07
CA ALA A 420 7.85 10.34 8.01
C ALA A 420 8.15 8.96 7.42
N PHE A 421 8.33 7.94 8.26
CA PHE A 421 8.61 6.57 7.83
C PHE A 421 7.46 5.98 7.01
N ASN A 422 6.21 6.13 7.47
CA ASN A 422 5.04 5.64 6.76
C ASN A 422 4.78 6.45 5.47
N PHE A 423 5.01 7.77 5.49
CA PHE A 423 4.95 8.62 4.30
C PHE A 423 5.92 8.16 3.21
N VAL A 424 7.18 7.91 3.54
CA VAL A 424 8.20 7.43 2.60
C VAL A 424 7.80 6.07 2.02
N ARG A 425 7.28 5.17 2.84
CA ARG A 425 6.77 3.86 2.39
C ARG A 425 5.59 4.01 1.44
N GLN A 426 4.63 4.87 1.76
CA GLN A 426 3.43 5.09 0.94
C GLN A 426 3.79 5.75 -0.40
N LEU A 427 4.72 6.73 -0.37
CA LEU A 427 5.26 7.35 -1.56
C LEU A 427 5.95 6.32 -2.47
N GLY A 428 6.76 5.42 -1.87
CA GLY A 428 7.35 4.29 -2.57
C GLY A 428 6.30 3.41 -3.23
N GLY A 429 5.21 3.11 -2.52
CA GLY A 429 4.09 2.34 -3.04
C GLY A 429 3.42 2.96 -4.27
N ALA A 430 3.10 4.24 -4.19
CA ALA A 430 2.53 4.98 -5.31
C ALA A 430 3.47 5.02 -6.52
N PHE A 431 4.76 5.28 -6.28
CA PHE A 431 5.78 5.27 -7.32
C PHE A 431 5.95 3.89 -7.95
N GLY A 432 5.99 2.83 -7.14
CA GLY A 432 6.19 1.46 -7.60
C GLY A 432 5.08 0.95 -8.51
N VAL A 433 3.81 1.21 -8.17
CA VAL A 433 2.67 0.83 -9.03
C VAL A 433 2.76 1.53 -10.39
N ASN A 434 2.93 2.86 -10.39
CA ASN A 434 2.99 3.63 -11.62
C ASN A 434 4.21 3.25 -12.48
N LEU A 435 5.38 3.08 -11.86
CA LEU A 435 6.59 2.65 -12.59
C LEU A 435 6.39 1.27 -13.24
N MET A 436 5.80 0.31 -12.52
CA MET A 436 5.57 -1.03 -13.06
C MET A 436 4.47 -1.05 -14.14
N SER A 437 3.47 -0.18 -14.05
CA SER A 437 2.50 0.00 -15.13
C SER A 437 3.17 0.48 -16.43
N VAL A 438 4.02 1.50 -16.33
CA VAL A 438 4.79 2.02 -17.47
C VAL A 438 5.74 0.97 -18.04
N VAL A 439 6.44 0.24 -17.17
CA VAL A 439 7.34 -0.85 -17.59
C VAL A 439 6.55 -1.92 -18.35
N LEU A 440 5.43 -2.37 -17.80
CA LEU A 440 4.57 -3.38 -18.40
C LEU A 440 4.12 -2.96 -19.81
N GLU A 441 3.64 -1.73 -19.96
CA GLU A 441 3.10 -1.22 -21.22
C GLU A 441 4.19 -1.04 -22.28
N ARG A 442 5.33 -0.44 -21.90
CA ARG A 442 6.48 -0.31 -22.82
C ARG A 442 7.07 -1.65 -23.24
N ARG A 443 7.16 -2.61 -22.31
CA ARG A 443 7.65 -3.96 -22.64
C ARG A 443 6.65 -4.71 -23.51
N ASN A 444 5.34 -4.52 -23.27
CA ASN A 444 4.29 -5.08 -24.12
C ASN A 444 4.41 -4.55 -25.56
N SER A 445 4.51 -3.24 -25.75
CA SER A 445 4.71 -2.63 -27.07
C SER A 445 6.01 -3.12 -27.73
N PHE A 446 7.11 -3.17 -26.99
CA PHE A 446 8.39 -3.67 -27.50
C PHE A 446 8.30 -5.12 -27.99
N HIS A 447 7.69 -6.01 -27.19
CA HIS A 447 7.54 -7.42 -27.60
C HIS A 447 6.53 -7.58 -28.72
N ALA A 448 5.45 -6.78 -28.75
CA ALA A 448 4.49 -6.79 -29.85
C ALA A 448 5.14 -6.40 -31.18
N ASP A 449 5.89 -5.29 -31.20
CA ASP A 449 6.60 -4.82 -32.38
C ASP A 449 7.65 -5.85 -32.85
N TYR A 450 8.43 -6.42 -31.91
CA TYR A 450 9.41 -7.46 -32.23
C TYR A 450 8.74 -8.70 -32.85
N LEU A 451 7.69 -9.22 -32.22
CA LEU A 451 6.98 -10.39 -32.73
C LEU A 451 6.30 -10.11 -34.05
N LEU A 452 5.67 -8.94 -34.23
CA LEU A 452 5.07 -8.54 -35.51
C LEU A 452 6.11 -8.43 -36.61
N SER A 453 7.30 -7.92 -36.33
CA SER A 453 8.39 -7.81 -37.32
C SER A 453 8.88 -9.17 -37.83
N THR A 454 8.72 -10.24 -37.05
CA THR A 454 9.06 -11.62 -37.44
C THR A 454 7.94 -12.31 -38.23
N GLN A 455 6.69 -11.81 -38.15
CA GLN A 455 5.53 -12.37 -38.86
C GLN A 455 5.44 -11.80 -40.28
N THR A 456 6.33 -12.25 -41.14
CA THR A 456 6.36 -11.82 -42.55
C THR A 456 5.80 -12.89 -43.48
N TYR A 457 5.24 -12.50 -44.61
CA TYR A 457 4.80 -13.43 -45.67
C TYR A 457 5.94 -14.25 -46.28
N ALA A 458 7.21 -13.88 -46.04
CA ALA A 458 8.37 -14.66 -46.44
C ALA A 458 8.63 -15.85 -45.48
N SER A 459 8.05 -15.84 -44.26
CA SER A 459 8.21 -16.92 -43.31
C SER A 459 7.23 -18.07 -43.61
N SER A 460 7.78 -19.26 -43.86
CA SER A 460 6.98 -20.48 -44.05
C SER A 460 6.14 -20.84 -42.79
N GLU A 461 6.66 -20.51 -41.63
CA GLU A 461 5.96 -20.73 -40.34
C GLU A 461 4.74 -19.82 -40.24
N THR A 462 4.87 -18.53 -40.54
CA THR A 462 3.77 -17.56 -40.55
C THR A 462 2.67 -17.99 -41.53
N LEU A 463 3.07 -18.43 -42.74
CA LEU A 463 2.11 -18.91 -43.73
C LEU A 463 1.39 -20.19 -43.28
N SER A 464 2.08 -21.13 -42.63
CA SER A 464 1.48 -22.34 -42.12
C SER A 464 0.46 -22.05 -40.98
N VAL A 465 0.80 -21.17 -40.06
CA VAL A 465 -0.13 -20.71 -38.98
C VAL A 465 -1.33 -19.99 -39.55
N LEU A 466 -1.13 -19.07 -40.52
CA LEU A 466 -2.24 -18.40 -41.21
C LEU A 466 -3.14 -19.38 -41.95
N GLY A 467 -2.56 -20.43 -42.55
CA GLY A 467 -3.30 -21.50 -43.22
C GLY A 467 -4.19 -22.28 -42.25
N LEU A 468 -3.66 -22.64 -41.07
CA LEU A 468 -4.42 -23.30 -39.99
C LEU A 468 -5.55 -22.38 -39.47
N LEU A 469 -5.23 -21.11 -39.17
CA LEU A 469 -6.21 -20.13 -38.68
C LEU A 469 -7.30 -19.85 -39.71
N ARG A 470 -6.98 -19.87 -41.00
CA ARG A 470 -7.98 -19.77 -42.07
C ARG A 470 -8.90 -20.98 -42.11
N GLY A 471 -8.36 -22.20 -41.91
CA GLY A 471 -9.17 -23.40 -41.77
C GLY A 471 -10.13 -23.34 -40.58
N MET A 472 -9.65 -22.86 -39.43
CA MET A 472 -10.48 -22.61 -38.24
C MET A 472 -11.55 -21.55 -38.52
N SER A 473 -11.22 -20.46 -39.20
CA SER A 473 -12.19 -19.41 -39.59
C SER A 473 -13.30 -19.94 -40.47
N HIS A 474 -12.98 -20.89 -41.37
CA HIS A 474 -13.97 -21.56 -42.20
C HIS A 474 -14.95 -22.39 -41.35
N THR A 475 -14.47 -23.12 -40.34
CA THR A 475 -15.33 -23.89 -39.44
C THR A 475 -16.24 -23.01 -38.56
N LEU A 476 -15.83 -21.76 -38.31
CA LEU A 476 -16.59 -20.74 -37.59
C LEU A 476 -17.61 -20.00 -38.50
N GLY A 477 -17.70 -20.36 -39.80
CA GLY A 477 -18.69 -19.83 -40.72
C GLY A 477 -18.24 -18.60 -41.53
N PHE A 478 -17.00 -18.16 -41.44
CA PHE A 478 -16.46 -17.10 -42.29
C PHE A 478 -16.24 -17.61 -43.73
N VAL A 479 -16.54 -16.81 -44.75
CA VAL A 479 -16.40 -17.19 -46.17
C VAL A 479 -15.61 -16.14 -46.95
N GLY A 480 -14.88 -16.60 -47.98
CA GLY A 480 -14.18 -15.73 -48.93
C GLY A 480 -13.08 -14.88 -48.28
N THR A 481 -13.09 -13.58 -48.51
CA THR A 481 -12.10 -12.62 -48.00
C THR A 481 -12.18 -12.47 -46.46
N GLU A 482 -13.37 -12.70 -45.86
CA GLU A 482 -13.55 -12.61 -44.43
C GLU A 482 -12.72 -13.65 -43.66
N GLN A 483 -12.47 -14.84 -44.24
CA GLN A 483 -11.58 -15.86 -43.64
C GLN A 483 -10.16 -15.33 -43.43
N TRP A 484 -9.65 -14.56 -44.37
CA TRP A 484 -8.31 -13.97 -44.27
C TRP A 484 -8.27 -12.85 -43.21
N HIS A 485 -9.32 -12.04 -43.15
CA HIS A 485 -9.40 -11.00 -42.12
C HIS A 485 -9.50 -11.62 -40.74
N ALA A 486 -10.32 -12.66 -40.56
CA ALA A 486 -10.43 -13.39 -39.31
C ALA A 486 -9.11 -14.09 -38.93
N ALA A 487 -8.46 -14.79 -39.88
CA ALA A 487 -7.16 -15.44 -39.63
C ALA A 487 -6.08 -14.45 -39.18
N ARG A 488 -6.03 -13.28 -39.80
CA ARG A 488 -5.08 -12.21 -39.41
C ARG A 488 -5.42 -11.65 -38.02
N ALA A 489 -6.69 -11.43 -37.72
CA ALA A 489 -7.12 -10.96 -36.41
C ALA A 489 -6.79 -11.97 -35.30
N PHE A 490 -6.99 -13.28 -35.56
CA PHE A 490 -6.56 -14.33 -34.65
C PHE A 490 -5.04 -14.36 -34.43
N LEU A 491 -4.25 -14.26 -35.52
CA LEU A 491 -2.78 -14.20 -35.42
C LEU A 491 -2.34 -12.97 -34.62
N GLN A 492 -2.92 -11.82 -34.89
CA GLN A 492 -2.64 -10.58 -34.16
C GLN A 492 -2.99 -10.73 -32.65
N GLY A 493 -4.12 -11.36 -32.32
CA GLY A 493 -4.50 -11.67 -30.95
C GLY A 493 -3.48 -12.60 -30.26
N MET A 494 -3.01 -13.64 -30.96
CA MET A 494 -1.98 -14.54 -30.42
C MET A 494 -0.65 -13.81 -30.16
N VAL A 495 -0.21 -12.97 -31.10
CA VAL A 495 1.00 -12.15 -30.96
C VAL A 495 0.86 -11.21 -29.77
N GLN A 496 -0.28 -10.54 -29.64
CA GLN A 496 -0.54 -9.63 -28.53
C GLN A 496 -0.51 -10.35 -27.18
N GLN A 497 -1.08 -11.56 -27.09
CA GLN A 497 -1.03 -12.36 -25.87
C GLN A 497 0.38 -12.80 -25.50
N GLN A 498 1.17 -13.24 -26.47
CA GLN A 498 2.57 -13.60 -26.25
C GLN A 498 3.41 -12.39 -25.84
N ALA A 499 3.21 -11.23 -26.47
CA ALA A 499 3.87 -9.98 -26.12
C ALA A 499 3.55 -9.59 -24.67
N LEU A 500 2.28 -9.68 -24.27
CA LEU A 500 1.83 -9.36 -22.93
C LEU A 500 2.43 -10.31 -21.88
N ALA A 501 2.45 -11.61 -22.15
CA ALA A 501 3.08 -12.60 -21.27
C ALA A 501 4.59 -12.33 -21.08
N ALA A 502 5.29 -11.99 -22.18
CA ALA A 502 6.70 -11.59 -22.13
C ALA A 502 6.93 -10.29 -21.36
N ALA A 503 6.02 -9.32 -21.49
CA ALA A 503 6.06 -8.06 -20.73
C ALA A 503 5.89 -8.27 -19.23
N PHE A 504 5.00 -9.16 -18.80
CA PHE A 504 4.87 -9.55 -17.38
C PHE A 504 6.12 -10.25 -16.86
N ARG A 505 6.71 -11.15 -17.66
CA ARG A 505 7.97 -11.82 -17.35
C ARG A 505 9.07 -10.80 -17.05
N ASP A 506 9.27 -9.82 -17.95
CA ASP A 506 10.24 -8.76 -17.77
C ASP A 506 9.93 -7.89 -16.54
N SER A 507 8.66 -7.56 -16.30
CA SER A 507 8.21 -6.78 -15.14
C SER A 507 8.52 -7.50 -13.82
N PHE A 508 8.34 -8.82 -13.75
CA PHE A 508 8.67 -9.62 -12.58
C PHE A 508 10.19 -9.68 -12.36
N VAL A 509 11.00 -9.80 -13.42
CA VAL A 509 12.46 -9.75 -13.32
C VAL A 509 12.94 -8.39 -12.83
N ILE A 510 12.41 -7.30 -13.37
CA ILE A 510 12.76 -5.93 -12.95
C ILE A 510 12.41 -5.72 -11.48
N LEU A 511 11.25 -6.22 -11.02
CA LEU A 511 10.83 -6.13 -9.64
C LEU A 511 11.78 -6.93 -8.71
N ALA A 512 12.20 -8.13 -9.11
CA ALA A 512 13.16 -8.93 -8.37
C ALA A 512 14.52 -8.22 -8.26
N ILE A 513 15.03 -7.66 -9.36
CA ILE A 513 16.29 -6.91 -9.39
C ILE A 513 16.21 -5.64 -8.52
N ALA A 514 15.12 -4.88 -8.61
CA ALA A 514 14.91 -3.68 -7.80
C ALA A 514 14.99 -4.00 -6.30
N PHE A 515 14.41 -5.14 -5.88
CA PHE A 515 14.53 -5.60 -4.50
C PHE A 515 15.96 -6.01 -4.14
N LEU A 516 16.66 -6.74 -4.98
CA LEU A 516 18.06 -7.12 -4.72
C LEU A 516 18.96 -5.90 -4.57
N LEU A 517 18.72 -4.82 -5.31
CA LEU A 517 19.48 -3.57 -5.18
C LEU A 517 19.35 -2.95 -3.78
N THR A 518 18.29 -3.23 -3.04
CA THR A 518 18.12 -2.76 -1.65
C THR A 518 19.01 -3.48 -0.64
N LEU A 519 19.65 -4.57 -1.04
CA LEU A 519 20.70 -5.17 -0.21
C LEU A 519 21.89 -4.23 -0.02
N ILE A 520 22.19 -3.37 -1.01
CA ILE A 520 23.31 -2.41 -0.94
C ILE A 520 23.15 -1.48 0.28
N PRO A 521 22.09 -0.69 0.44
CA PRO A 521 21.91 0.12 1.64
C PRO A 521 21.72 -0.71 2.91
N THR A 522 21.12 -1.90 2.82
CA THR A 522 20.94 -2.78 3.99
C THR A 522 22.27 -3.23 4.58
N LEU A 523 23.26 -3.55 3.75
CA LEU A 523 24.61 -3.92 4.21
C LEU A 523 25.34 -2.75 4.88
N ALA A 524 24.98 -1.51 4.58
CA ALA A 524 25.53 -0.31 5.20
C ALA A 524 24.96 0.01 6.60
N LEU A 525 23.96 -0.72 7.07
CA LEU A 525 23.44 -0.61 8.44
C LEU A 525 24.52 -0.99 9.45
N LYS A 526 24.52 -0.37 10.62
CA LYS A 526 25.39 -0.80 11.72
C LYS A 526 24.83 -2.08 12.36
N PRO A 527 25.68 -3.06 12.71
CA PRO A 527 25.22 -4.25 13.44
C PRO A 527 24.57 -3.83 14.75
N ARG A 528 23.48 -4.49 15.10
CA ARG A 528 22.86 -4.32 16.42
C ARG A 528 23.85 -4.86 17.45
N LYS A 529 24.28 -4.04 18.42
CA LYS A 529 25.00 -4.56 19.57
C LYS A 529 24.06 -5.55 20.28
N ALA A 530 24.52 -6.78 20.45
CA ALA A 530 23.77 -7.78 21.21
C ALA A 530 23.36 -7.15 22.55
N VAL A 531 22.05 -7.10 22.81
CA VAL A 531 21.56 -6.77 24.15
C VAL A 531 22.05 -7.92 25.03
N GLN A 532 23.04 -7.65 25.87
CA GLN A 532 23.41 -8.60 26.90
C GLN A 532 22.15 -8.88 27.71
N ALA A 533 21.70 -10.13 27.67
CA ALA A 533 20.64 -10.61 28.53
C ALA A 533 21.17 -10.51 29.98
N THR A 534 20.78 -9.45 30.68
CA THR A 534 20.89 -9.34 32.15
C THR A 534 19.54 -9.71 32.75
#